data_73eead1257520876a004afa7f54ad353
#
_entry.id   73eead1257520876a004afa7f54ad353
#
_cell.length_a   1.000
_cell.length_b   1.000
_cell.length_c   1.000
_cell.angle_alpha   90.00
_cell.angle_beta   90.00
_cell.angle_gamma   90.00
#
_symmetry.space_group_name_H-M   'P 1'
#
loop_
_entity.id
_entity.type
_entity.pdbx_description
1 polymer ?
#
loop_
_entity_poly.entity_id
_entity_poly.type
_entity_poly.pdbx_seq_one_letter_code
_entity_poly.pdbx_strand_id
1 'polypeptide(L)'
;MKLAVTAATAVAVLVSTPLAAAVAAPSAAVAKTRCHVPRGGRTIRKTKQVLVFKSSVDNTFYCARPNGRKILMGTSQSEAVEFISFRVDHVRITGTFVAYRSWTNNNGGVQSPAFNLVGPRGNVVTGLRVGTDDGILFPTADGGLVWLVGSGDMAQLRATGGPYGEPGPPPAPLAPETRGRVLDTGAIDPASVQVTGNTVTWVNAGVAKSFTPAA
;
A
#
# COMPACT_ATOMS: atom_id res chain seq x y z
N MET A 1 64.80 -37.22 37.35
CA MET A 1 63.54 -36.76 36.79
C MET A 1 63.20 -37.70 35.62
N LYS A 2 62.16 -38.54 35.78
CA LYS A 2 61.69 -39.47 34.74
C LYS A 2 60.42 -38.92 34.14
N LEU A 3 60.41 -38.60 32.83
CA LEU A 3 59.21 -38.21 32.07
C LEU A 3 58.50 -39.48 31.62
N ALA A 4 57.24 -39.62 32.00
CA ALA A 4 56.32 -40.64 31.49
C ALA A 4 55.61 -40.12 30.28
N VAL A 5 55.71 -40.80 29.17
CA VAL A 5 54.96 -40.52 27.93
C VAL A 5 53.73 -41.41 27.92
N THR A 6 52.53 -40.79 27.95
CA THR A 6 51.29 -41.52 27.88
C THR A 6 50.80 -41.48 26.42
N ALA A 7 50.71 -42.64 25.79
CA ALA A 7 50.14 -42.78 24.44
C ALA A 7 48.62 -42.79 24.52
N ALA A 8 47.94 -41.88 23.80
CA ALA A 8 46.47 -41.83 23.64
C ALA A 8 46.07 -42.58 22.35
N THR A 9 45.28 -43.65 22.51
CA THR A 9 44.75 -44.46 21.43
C THR A 9 43.46 -43.84 20.98
N ALA A 10 43.41 -43.32 19.76
CA ALA A 10 42.17 -42.79 19.15
C ALA A 10 41.37 -43.92 18.51
N VAL A 11 40.16 -44.15 19.00
CA VAL A 11 39.18 -45.07 18.42
C VAL A 11 38.34 -44.28 17.42
N ALA A 12 38.45 -44.60 16.13
CA ALA A 12 37.62 -44.05 15.08
C ALA A 12 36.27 -44.80 15.02
N VAL A 13 35.19 -44.12 15.39
CA VAL A 13 33.83 -44.64 15.22
C VAL A 13 33.34 -44.22 13.84
N LEU A 14 33.21 -45.18 12.94
CA LEU A 14 32.53 -45.00 11.63
C LEU A 14 31.03 -44.97 11.85
N VAL A 15 30.45 -43.75 11.79
CA VAL A 15 28.97 -43.55 11.78
C VAL A 15 28.53 -43.63 10.34
N SER A 16 27.93 -44.75 9.96
CA SER A 16 27.19 -44.91 8.68
C SER A 16 25.87 -44.19 8.75
N THR A 17 25.79 -43.00 8.09
CA THR A 17 24.51 -42.27 7.89
C THR A 17 23.70 -42.95 6.81
N PRO A 18 22.43 -43.33 7.08
CA PRO A 18 21.57 -43.82 6.02
C PRO A 18 21.20 -42.66 5.07
N LEU A 19 21.43 -42.86 3.77
CA LEU A 19 20.94 -41.97 2.71
C LEU A 19 19.41 -42.00 2.73
N ALA A 20 18.80 -41.03 3.37
CA ALA A 20 17.37 -40.79 3.24
C ALA A 20 17.09 -40.24 1.82
N ALA A 21 16.52 -41.06 0.96
CA ALA A 21 16.00 -40.62 -0.33
C ALA A 21 14.89 -39.56 -0.06
N ALA A 22 15.22 -38.30 -0.34
CA ALA A 22 14.25 -37.22 -0.31
C ALA A 22 13.23 -37.47 -1.43
N VAL A 23 12.07 -38.01 -1.08
CA VAL A 23 10.91 -38.06 -1.97
C VAL A 23 10.50 -36.61 -2.19
N ALA A 24 10.82 -36.07 -3.37
CA ALA A 24 10.33 -34.77 -3.79
C ALA A 24 8.81 -34.79 -3.84
N ALA A 25 8.18 -34.17 -2.83
CA ALA A 25 6.74 -33.97 -2.86
C ALA A 25 6.37 -33.18 -4.13
N PRO A 26 5.35 -33.61 -4.89
CA PRO A 26 4.94 -32.86 -6.08
C PRO A 26 4.56 -31.47 -5.66
N SER A 27 5.28 -30.46 -6.18
CA SER A 27 4.95 -29.05 -5.99
C SER A 27 3.52 -28.86 -6.52
N ALA A 28 2.56 -28.72 -5.61
CA ALA A 28 1.18 -28.44 -5.98
C ALA A 28 1.20 -27.12 -6.78
N ALA A 29 0.91 -27.21 -8.05
CA ALA A 29 0.79 -26.06 -8.92
C ALA A 29 -0.27 -25.14 -8.31
N VAL A 30 0.17 -24.04 -7.70
CA VAL A 30 -0.73 -23.03 -7.13
C VAL A 30 -1.60 -22.55 -8.29
N ALA A 31 -2.85 -22.96 -8.31
CA ALA A 31 -3.81 -22.55 -9.32
C ALA A 31 -3.82 -21.01 -9.34
N LYS A 32 -3.39 -20.41 -10.45
CA LYS A 32 -3.39 -18.96 -10.64
C LYS A 32 -4.81 -18.46 -10.46
N THR A 33 -5.11 -17.93 -9.29
CA THR A 33 -6.41 -17.37 -8.95
C THR A 33 -6.63 -16.17 -9.88
N ARG A 34 -7.49 -16.33 -10.88
CA ARG A 34 -7.77 -15.24 -11.82
C ARG A 34 -8.56 -14.15 -11.12
N CYS A 35 -8.18 -12.90 -11.33
CA CYS A 35 -8.96 -11.75 -10.89
C CYS A 35 -10.29 -11.73 -11.67
N HIS A 36 -11.38 -12.02 -10.97
CA HIS A 36 -12.74 -11.88 -11.49
C HIS A 36 -13.63 -11.22 -10.45
N VAL A 37 -14.67 -10.56 -10.91
CA VAL A 37 -15.72 -10.03 -10.04
C VAL A 37 -16.66 -11.18 -9.71
N PRO A 38 -16.94 -11.47 -8.42
CA PRO A 38 -17.88 -12.53 -8.06
C PRO A 38 -19.30 -12.17 -8.51
N ARG A 39 -20.18 -13.19 -8.57
CA ARG A 39 -21.60 -13.00 -8.91
C ARG A 39 -22.23 -11.99 -7.92
N GLY A 40 -22.96 -11.02 -8.44
CA GLY A 40 -23.58 -9.95 -7.65
C GLY A 40 -22.62 -8.80 -7.27
N GLY A 41 -21.33 -8.94 -7.58
CA GLY A 41 -20.37 -7.85 -7.39
C GLY A 41 -20.31 -6.89 -8.57
N ARG A 42 -19.57 -5.77 -8.40
CA ARG A 42 -19.37 -4.77 -9.46
C ARG A 42 -17.92 -4.32 -9.56
N THR A 43 -17.47 -4.04 -10.78
CA THR A 43 -16.17 -3.39 -11.02
C THR A 43 -16.25 -1.92 -10.62
N ILE A 44 -15.26 -1.46 -9.83
CA ILE A 44 -15.03 -0.05 -9.51
C ILE A 44 -14.08 0.56 -10.54
N ARG A 45 -12.92 -0.06 -10.72
CA ARG A 45 -11.87 0.35 -11.67
C ARG A 45 -11.14 -0.88 -12.22
N LYS A 46 -10.64 -0.78 -13.44
CA LYS A 46 -9.81 -1.85 -14.05
C LYS A 46 -8.76 -1.29 -15.00
N THR A 47 -7.60 -1.95 -15.01
CA THR A 47 -6.55 -1.78 -16.00
C THR A 47 -6.12 -3.17 -16.53
N LYS A 48 -5.10 -3.22 -17.39
CA LYS A 48 -4.49 -4.50 -17.78
C LYS A 48 -3.89 -5.25 -16.58
N GLN A 49 -3.40 -4.52 -15.57
CA GLN A 49 -2.64 -5.05 -14.44
C GLN A 49 -3.46 -5.21 -13.16
N VAL A 50 -4.52 -4.42 -12.97
CA VAL A 50 -5.27 -4.33 -11.72
C VAL A 50 -6.77 -4.39 -11.98
N LEU A 51 -7.47 -5.05 -11.07
CA LEU A 51 -8.92 -5.01 -10.95
C LEU A 51 -9.30 -4.57 -9.52
N VAL A 52 -10.05 -3.49 -9.40
CA VAL A 52 -10.69 -3.06 -8.15
C VAL A 52 -12.17 -3.32 -8.28
N PHE A 53 -12.73 -4.07 -7.35
CA PHE A 53 -14.15 -4.47 -7.39
C PHE A 53 -14.78 -4.53 -6.02
N LYS A 54 -16.09 -4.38 -5.96
CA LYS A 54 -16.95 -4.63 -4.80
C LYS A 54 -17.57 -6.01 -4.93
N SER A 55 -17.58 -6.79 -3.85
CA SER A 55 -18.32 -8.06 -3.78
C SER A 55 -19.80 -7.81 -3.48
N SER A 56 -20.61 -8.87 -3.54
CA SER A 56 -22.03 -8.81 -3.18
C SER A 56 -22.28 -8.49 -1.69
N VAL A 57 -21.28 -8.69 -0.84
CA VAL A 57 -21.31 -8.37 0.60
C VAL A 57 -20.60 -7.07 0.93
N ASP A 58 -20.58 -6.14 -0.02
CA ASP A 58 -20.03 -4.78 0.14
C ASP A 58 -18.54 -4.67 0.45
N ASN A 59 -17.79 -5.77 0.39
CA ASN A 59 -16.35 -5.73 0.52
C ASN A 59 -15.67 -5.19 -0.74
N THR A 60 -14.74 -4.27 -0.59
CA THR A 60 -13.94 -3.73 -1.70
C THR A 60 -12.58 -4.41 -1.74
N PHE A 61 -12.23 -4.93 -2.91
CA PHE A 61 -11.00 -5.67 -3.15
C PHE A 61 -10.15 -5.04 -4.24
N TYR A 62 -8.84 -5.05 -4.00
CA TYR A 62 -7.80 -4.96 -5.00
C TYR A 62 -7.44 -6.36 -5.48
N CYS A 63 -7.21 -6.55 -6.77
CA CYS A 63 -6.66 -7.78 -7.32
C CYS A 63 -5.57 -7.49 -8.35
N ALA A 64 -4.35 -7.94 -8.08
CA ALA A 64 -3.24 -7.89 -9.04
C ALA A 64 -3.41 -8.98 -10.09
N ARG A 65 -3.67 -8.60 -11.34
CA ARG A 65 -3.96 -9.55 -12.42
C ARG A 65 -2.84 -10.53 -12.75
N PRO A 66 -1.55 -10.14 -12.73
CA PRO A 66 -0.47 -11.07 -13.07
C PRO A 66 -0.38 -12.29 -12.16
N ASN A 67 -0.69 -12.15 -10.87
CA ASN A 67 -0.58 -13.21 -9.86
C ASN A 67 -1.92 -13.61 -9.23
N GLY A 68 -3.01 -12.89 -9.53
CA GLY A 68 -4.33 -13.15 -8.96
C GLY A 68 -4.46 -12.84 -7.46
N ARG A 69 -3.44 -12.20 -6.84
CA ARG A 69 -3.47 -11.87 -5.42
C ARG A 69 -4.57 -10.85 -5.13
N LYS A 70 -5.45 -11.20 -4.18
CA LYS A 70 -6.52 -10.33 -3.70
C LYS A 70 -6.14 -9.73 -2.36
N ILE A 71 -6.42 -8.44 -2.19
CA ILE A 71 -6.21 -7.69 -0.95
C ILE A 71 -7.50 -6.98 -0.62
N LEU A 72 -7.98 -7.12 0.61
CA LEU A 72 -9.14 -6.40 1.11
C LEU A 72 -8.76 -4.94 1.33
N MET A 73 -9.49 -4.02 0.70
CA MET A 73 -9.30 -2.58 0.83
C MET A 73 -10.23 -1.98 1.88
N GLY A 74 -11.38 -2.58 2.09
CA GLY A 74 -12.38 -2.15 3.05
C GLY A 74 -13.57 -3.10 3.05
N THR A 75 -14.23 -3.19 4.19
CA THR A 75 -15.44 -3.99 4.39
C THR A 75 -16.51 -3.13 5.02
N SER A 76 -17.74 -3.20 4.55
CA SER A 76 -18.89 -2.70 5.29
C SER A 76 -19.49 -3.91 6.02
N GLN A 77 -19.20 -4.03 7.31
CA GLN A 77 -19.88 -4.99 8.17
C GLN A 77 -21.00 -4.28 8.91
N SER A 78 -22.21 -4.79 8.73
CA SER A 78 -23.35 -4.46 9.57
C SER A 78 -23.43 -5.57 10.64
N GLU A 79 -22.67 -5.43 11.71
CA GLU A 79 -22.91 -6.24 12.89
C GLU A 79 -24.01 -5.59 13.73
N ALA A 80 -24.91 -6.38 14.29
CA ALA A 80 -26.14 -5.93 14.91
C ALA A 80 -25.96 -5.04 16.17
N VAL A 81 -24.74 -4.80 16.61
CA VAL A 81 -24.40 -4.04 17.84
C VAL A 81 -23.54 -2.80 17.55
N GLU A 82 -22.77 -2.79 16.47
CA GLU A 82 -21.97 -1.63 16.08
C GLU A 82 -22.06 -1.42 14.56
N PHE A 83 -22.70 -0.34 14.14
CA PHE A 83 -22.73 0.06 12.74
C PHE A 83 -21.38 0.66 12.34
N ILE A 84 -20.42 -0.19 12.01
CA ILE A 84 -19.18 0.24 11.39
C ILE A 84 -19.37 0.12 9.87
N SER A 85 -19.55 1.23 9.19
CA SER A 85 -19.57 1.23 7.73
C SER A 85 -18.25 1.73 7.18
N PHE A 86 -17.66 0.95 6.29
CA PHE A 86 -16.49 1.34 5.50
C PHE A 86 -16.92 1.74 4.09
N ARG A 87 -16.57 2.93 3.69
CA ARG A 87 -16.72 3.38 2.32
C ARG A 87 -15.35 3.58 1.70
N VAL A 88 -15.18 3.10 0.46
CA VAL A 88 -14.01 3.35 -0.38
C VAL A 88 -14.43 4.20 -1.56
N ASP A 89 -13.75 5.31 -1.75
CA ASP A 89 -13.94 6.20 -2.89
C ASP A 89 -12.60 6.77 -3.42
N HIS A 90 -12.64 7.69 -4.39
CA HIS A 90 -11.47 8.32 -5.01
C HIS A 90 -10.40 7.32 -5.46
N VAL A 91 -10.83 6.17 -5.99
CA VAL A 91 -9.93 5.11 -6.45
C VAL A 91 -9.15 5.57 -7.70
N ARG A 92 -7.83 5.63 -7.60
CA ARG A 92 -6.90 5.92 -8.69
C ARG A 92 -5.88 4.81 -8.86
N ILE A 93 -5.50 4.52 -10.10
CA ILE A 93 -4.59 3.42 -10.44
C ILE A 93 -3.43 3.97 -11.27
N THR A 94 -2.20 3.65 -10.86
CA THR A 94 -0.98 3.85 -11.65
C THR A 94 -0.18 2.56 -11.65
N GLY A 95 0.04 1.96 -12.82
CA GLY A 95 0.68 0.65 -12.91
C GLY A 95 -0.07 -0.42 -12.13
N THR A 96 0.59 -1.00 -11.13
CA THR A 96 0.03 -2.01 -10.21
C THR A 96 -0.42 -1.42 -8.86
N PHE A 97 -0.25 -0.13 -8.65
CA PHE A 97 -0.61 0.53 -7.40
C PHE A 97 -1.97 1.21 -7.47
N VAL A 98 -2.70 1.14 -6.37
CA VAL A 98 -4.03 1.74 -6.22
C VAL A 98 -4.03 2.63 -4.99
N ALA A 99 -4.24 3.92 -5.20
CA ALA A 99 -4.55 4.86 -4.13
C ALA A 99 -6.06 4.99 -3.98
N TYR A 100 -6.51 5.07 -2.74
CA TYR A 100 -7.95 5.21 -2.43
C TYR A 100 -8.16 5.93 -1.11
N ARG A 101 -9.32 6.53 -0.96
CA ARG A 101 -9.80 7.11 0.27
C ARG A 101 -10.74 6.12 0.95
N SER A 102 -10.54 5.90 2.24
CA SER A 102 -11.44 5.11 3.08
C SER A 102 -12.09 6.00 4.14
N TRP A 103 -13.36 5.73 4.39
CA TRP A 103 -14.14 6.35 5.45
C TRP A 103 -14.52 5.29 6.45
N THR A 104 -14.43 5.62 7.73
CA THR A 104 -14.96 4.80 8.82
C THR A 104 -16.08 5.58 9.47
N ASN A 105 -17.26 5.01 9.55
CA ASN A 105 -18.36 5.54 10.34
C ASN A 105 -18.58 4.60 11.52
N ASN A 106 -18.34 5.09 12.73
CA ASN A 106 -18.64 4.40 13.97
C ASN A 106 -19.88 5.04 14.59
N ASN A 107 -20.56 4.35 15.52
CA ASN A 107 -21.78 4.82 16.21
C ASN A 107 -21.70 6.22 16.82
N GLY A 108 -20.55 6.88 16.81
CA GLY A 108 -20.31 8.23 17.35
C GLY A 108 -20.04 9.33 16.34
N GLY A 109 -20.13 9.04 15.04
CA GLY A 109 -19.93 10.05 14.00
C GLY A 109 -18.98 9.63 12.86
N VAL A 110 -19.00 10.43 11.80
CA VAL A 110 -18.12 10.25 10.63
C VAL A 110 -16.70 10.60 11.05
N GLN A 111 -15.78 9.64 10.94
CA GLN A 111 -14.36 9.90 11.12
C GLN A 111 -13.77 10.55 9.87
N SER A 112 -12.75 11.36 10.05
CA SER A 112 -11.99 11.93 8.95
C SER A 112 -11.52 10.86 7.98
N PRO A 113 -11.56 11.13 6.67
CA PRO A 113 -11.11 10.18 5.67
C PRO A 113 -9.63 9.85 5.84
N ALA A 114 -9.28 8.61 5.51
CA ALA A 114 -7.91 8.17 5.47
C ALA A 114 -7.49 7.85 4.04
N PHE A 115 -6.30 8.28 3.64
CA PHE A 115 -5.69 7.92 2.37
C PHE A 115 -4.88 6.64 2.53
N ASN A 116 -4.98 5.79 1.54
CA ASN A 116 -4.34 4.49 1.51
C ASN A 116 -3.72 4.23 0.14
N LEU A 117 -2.65 3.44 0.16
CA LEU A 117 -2.01 2.92 -1.04
C LEU A 117 -1.86 1.41 -0.90
N VAL A 118 -2.33 0.66 -1.89
CA VAL A 118 -2.15 -0.78 -1.98
C VAL A 118 -1.40 -1.14 -3.26
N GLY A 119 -0.52 -2.12 -3.17
CA GLY A 119 0.26 -2.64 -4.28
C GLY A 119 0.23 -4.17 -4.33
N PRO A 120 0.96 -4.79 -5.27
CA PRO A 120 0.91 -6.23 -5.50
C PRO A 120 1.43 -7.06 -4.33
N ARG A 121 2.20 -6.47 -3.43
CA ARG A 121 2.74 -7.13 -2.22
C ARG A 121 1.90 -6.91 -0.97
N GLY A 122 0.97 -5.97 -0.96
CA GLY A 122 0.13 -5.64 0.19
C GLY A 122 -0.12 -4.15 0.31
N ASN A 123 -0.54 -3.74 1.49
CA ASN A 123 -0.68 -2.33 1.82
C ASN A 123 0.70 -1.67 1.91
N VAL A 124 0.86 -0.54 1.22
CA VAL A 124 2.09 0.26 1.21
C VAL A 124 1.95 1.43 2.17
N VAL A 125 0.82 2.14 2.10
CA VAL A 125 0.47 3.22 3.04
C VAL A 125 -0.94 2.96 3.55
N THR A 126 -1.14 3.05 4.85
CA THR A 126 -2.46 2.87 5.48
C THR A 126 -2.76 3.98 6.47
N GLY A 127 -4.02 4.43 6.46
CA GLY A 127 -4.55 5.31 7.49
C GLY A 127 -3.91 6.70 7.52
N LEU A 128 -3.36 7.19 6.39
CA LEU A 128 -2.88 8.56 6.29
C LEU A 128 -4.08 9.51 6.40
N ARG A 129 -4.30 10.08 7.57
CA ARG A 129 -5.35 11.06 7.78
C ARG A 129 -4.92 12.40 7.19
N VAL A 130 -5.80 13.02 6.43
CA VAL A 130 -5.67 14.36 5.91
C VAL A 130 -6.83 15.17 6.44
N GLY A 131 -6.55 16.33 7.00
CA GLY A 131 -7.52 17.12 7.77
C GLY A 131 -8.68 17.69 6.95
N THR A 132 -8.74 17.45 5.64
CA THR A 132 -9.79 17.97 4.75
C THR A 132 -10.43 16.87 3.94
N ASP A 133 -11.75 16.98 3.71
CA ASP A 133 -12.54 16.02 2.93
C ASP A 133 -12.18 16.01 1.43
N ASP A 134 -11.55 17.08 0.93
CA ASP A 134 -11.32 17.32 -0.49
C ASP A 134 -9.90 16.99 -0.97
N GLY A 135 -9.13 16.27 -0.17
CA GLY A 135 -7.77 15.87 -0.53
C GLY A 135 -7.74 15.03 -1.82
N ILE A 136 -6.90 15.48 -2.77
CA ILE A 136 -6.64 14.74 -4.01
C ILE A 136 -5.42 13.86 -3.80
N LEU A 137 -5.50 12.58 -4.21
CA LEU A 137 -4.43 11.62 -4.05
C LEU A 137 -4.11 10.91 -5.37
N PHE A 138 -2.82 10.60 -5.56
CA PHE A 138 -2.32 9.93 -6.76
C PHE A 138 -1.28 8.88 -6.37
N PRO A 139 -1.41 7.64 -6.85
CA PRO A 139 -0.33 6.66 -6.74
C PRO A 139 0.73 6.94 -7.79
N THR A 140 2.00 6.63 -7.47
CA THR A 140 3.09 6.63 -8.45
C THR A 140 3.41 5.22 -8.94
N ALA A 141 4.22 5.10 -9.99
CA ALA A 141 4.55 3.81 -10.60
C ALA A 141 5.35 2.88 -9.67
N ASP A 142 6.17 3.44 -8.78
CA ASP A 142 7.05 2.71 -7.86
C ASP A 142 6.52 2.64 -6.42
N GLY A 143 5.21 2.87 -6.25
CA GLY A 143 4.56 2.70 -4.96
C GLY A 143 4.64 3.90 -4.01
N GLY A 144 4.86 5.09 -4.53
CA GLY A 144 4.66 6.33 -3.80
C GLY A 144 3.22 6.79 -3.81
N LEU A 145 2.88 7.63 -2.85
CA LEU A 145 1.60 8.33 -2.75
C LEU A 145 1.86 9.83 -2.74
N VAL A 146 1.20 10.54 -3.64
CA VAL A 146 1.19 12.01 -3.71
C VAL A 146 -0.19 12.49 -3.33
N TRP A 147 -0.28 13.55 -2.54
CA TRP A 147 -1.56 14.14 -2.17
C TRP A 147 -1.46 15.65 -1.95
N LEU A 148 -2.59 16.31 -2.12
CA LEU A 148 -2.76 17.73 -1.85
C LEU A 148 -3.59 17.90 -0.57
N VAL A 149 -3.16 18.75 0.35
CA VAL A 149 -3.90 19.15 1.55
C VAL A 149 -4.02 20.66 1.61
N GLY A 150 -5.11 21.13 2.20
CA GLY A 150 -5.40 22.55 2.30
C GLY A 150 -5.87 23.16 0.98
N SER A 151 -6.08 24.47 0.99
CA SER A 151 -6.57 25.22 -0.17
C SER A 151 -5.99 26.65 -0.20
N GLY A 152 -6.10 27.30 -1.35
CA GLY A 152 -5.55 28.64 -1.55
C GLY A 152 -4.04 28.71 -1.28
N ASP A 153 -3.56 29.80 -0.69
CA ASP A 153 -2.14 30.04 -0.43
C ASP A 153 -1.53 29.11 0.63
N MET A 154 -2.35 28.35 1.35
CA MET A 154 -1.92 27.40 2.36
C MET A 154 -1.93 25.96 1.87
N ALA A 155 -2.23 25.71 0.60
CA ALA A 155 -2.21 24.37 0.04
C ALA A 155 -0.79 23.80 0.06
N GLN A 156 -0.69 22.49 0.36
CA GLN A 156 0.57 21.76 0.36
C GLN A 156 0.46 20.50 -0.49
N LEU A 157 1.36 20.40 -1.46
CA LEU A 157 1.56 19.16 -2.21
C LEU A 157 2.60 18.32 -1.48
N ARG A 158 2.23 17.10 -1.13
CA ARG A 158 3.05 16.18 -0.34
C ARG A 158 3.21 14.83 -1.00
N ALA A 159 4.28 14.11 -0.66
CA ALA A 159 4.52 12.76 -1.15
C ALA A 159 5.16 11.87 -0.08
N THR A 160 4.91 10.55 -0.14
CA THR A 160 5.52 9.53 0.72
C THR A 160 5.56 8.16 0.05
N GLY A 161 6.38 7.26 0.56
CA GLY A 161 6.53 5.89 0.07
C GLY A 161 7.26 5.79 -1.26
N GLY A 162 7.64 4.58 -1.66
CA GLY A 162 8.39 4.36 -2.90
C GLY A 162 9.61 5.25 -2.99
N PRO A 163 9.80 5.94 -4.14
CA PRO A 163 10.98 6.78 -4.35
C PRO A 163 11.01 8.08 -3.53
N TYR A 164 9.92 8.43 -2.84
CA TYR A 164 9.86 9.63 -1.97
C TYR A 164 10.36 9.38 -0.54
N GLY A 165 10.70 8.13 -0.22
CA GLY A 165 11.14 7.70 1.09
C GLY A 165 10.00 7.35 2.04
N GLU A 166 10.33 6.58 3.08
CA GLU A 166 9.40 6.26 4.15
C GLU A 166 8.99 7.54 4.88
N PRO A 167 7.72 7.66 5.30
CA PRO A 167 7.36 8.67 6.28
C PRO A 167 8.17 8.36 7.54
N GLY A 168 9.07 9.24 7.94
CA GLY A 168 9.77 9.09 9.22
C GLY A 168 8.78 8.78 10.34
N PRO A 169 9.22 8.14 11.45
CA PRO A 169 8.36 7.91 12.59
C PRO A 169 7.70 9.24 12.95
N PRO A 170 6.38 9.27 13.17
CA PRO A 170 5.73 10.53 13.49
C PRO A 170 6.36 11.07 14.77
N PRO A 171 6.92 12.30 14.77
CA PRO A 171 7.20 12.96 16.01
C PRO A 171 5.85 13.06 16.74
N ALA A 172 5.73 12.44 17.91
CA ALA A 172 4.53 12.55 18.72
C ALA A 172 4.35 14.02 19.17
N PRO A 173 3.19 14.59 19.13
CA PRO A 173 1.89 14.26 18.57
C PRO A 173 1.54 15.12 17.35
N LEU A 174 2.28 14.99 16.25
CA LEU A 174 1.95 15.75 15.04
C LEU A 174 0.68 15.21 14.38
N ALA A 175 -0.12 16.13 13.89
CA ALA A 175 -1.28 15.81 13.10
C ALA A 175 -0.89 14.91 11.91
N PRO A 176 -1.71 13.88 11.59
CA PRO A 176 -1.41 12.93 10.52
C PRO A 176 -1.13 13.56 9.15
N GLU A 177 -1.70 14.75 8.90
CA GLU A 177 -1.51 15.54 7.67
C GLU A 177 -0.08 16.05 7.48
N THR A 178 0.75 16.07 8.54
CA THR A 178 2.15 16.52 8.44
C THR A 178 3.13 15.45 7.97
N ARG A 179 2.64 14.20 7.79
CA ARG A 179 3.47 13.10 7.29
C ARG A 179 3.84 13.31 5.83
N GLY A 180 5.00 12.78 5.46
CA GLY A 180 5.53 12.83 4.10
C GLY A 180 6.32 14.11 3.79
N ARG A 181 7.03 14.06 2.66
CA ARG A 181 7.83 15.17 2.14
C ARG A 181 6.91 16.24 1.55
N VAL A 182 7.12 17.49 1.90
CA VAL A 182 6.50 18.61 1.21
C VAL A 182 7.23 18.82 -0.12
N LEU A 183 6.52 18.76 -1.22
CA LEU A 183 7.03 19.07 -2.55
C LEU A 183 6.91 20.57 -2.86
N ASP A 184 5.78 21.17 -2.45
CA ASP A 184 5.50 22.59 -2.65
C ASP A 184 4.44 23.09 -1.67
N THR A 185 4.38 24.43 -1.52
CA THR A 185 3.39 25.14 -0.72
C THR A 185 2.95 26.40 -1.46
N GLY A 186 1.68 26.78 -1.39
CA GLY A 186 1.15 27.98 -1.99
C GLY A 186 -0.16 27.77 -2.72
N ALA A 187 -0.50 28.69 -3.62
CA ALA A 187 -1.74 28.67 -4.42
C ALA A 187 -1.68 27.59 -5.51
N ILE A 188 -1.67 26.33 -5.08
CA ILE A 188 -1.61 25.17 -5.98
C ILE A 188 -2.99 24.92 -6.56
N ASP A 189 -3.07 24.92 -7.91
CA ASP A 189 -4.32 24.51 -8.61
C ASP A 189 -4.52 22.99 -8.50
N PRO A 190 -5.54 22.51 -7.76
CA PRO A 190 -5.80 21.11 -7.58
C PRO A 190 -6.04 20.36 -8.90
N ALA A 191 -6.64 21.04 -9.91
CA ALA A 191 -6.93 20.43 -11.21
C ALA A 191 -5.68 20.23 -12.06
N SER A 192 -4.60 20.95 -11.78
CA SER A 192 -3.34 20.87 -12.50
C SER A 192 -2.43 19.74 -12.02
N VAL A 193 -2.71 19.14 -10.84
CA VAL A 193 -1.85 18.08 -10.27
C VAL A 193 -2.00 16.80 -11.10
N GLN A 194 -0.90 16.36 -11.68
CA GLN A 194 -0.82 15.14 -12.47
C GLN A 194 0.37 14.28 -12.05
N VAL A 195 0.24 12.97 -12.17
CA VAL A 195 1.33 12.00 -11.92
C VAL A 195 1.48 11.11 -13.13
N THR A 196 2.69 11.12 -13.71
CA THR A 196 3.09 10.25 -14.82
C THR A 196 4.33 9.47 -14.41
N GLY A 197 4.18 8.14 -14.25
CA GLY A 197 5.24 7.34 -13.64
C GLY A 197 5.51 7.79 -12.21
N ASN A 198 6.72 8.29 -11.95
CA ASN A 198 7.12 8.87 -10.67
C ASN A 198 7.22 10.41 -10.71
N THR A 199 6.98 11.00 -11.87
CA THR A 199 7.04 12.47 -12.01
C THR A 199 5.69 13.08 -11.64
N VAL A 200 5.73 14.09 -10.78
CA VAL A 200 4.58 14.92 -10.40
C VAL A 200 4.71 16.27 -11.08
N THR A 201 3.64 16.75 -11.69
CA THR A 201 3.55 18.09 -12.25
C THR A 201 2.36 18.82 -11.65
N TRP A 202 2.47 20.14 -11.48
CA TRP A 202 1.41 21.00 -10.96
C TRP A 202 1.61 22.45 -11.37
N VAL A 203 0.60 23.27 -11.14
CA VAL A 203 0.69 24.73 -11.28
C VAL A 203 0.54 25.36 -9.89
N ASN A 204 1.47 26.24 -9.51
CA ASN A 204 1.42 27.00 -8.27
C ASN A 204 1.50 28.50 -8.61
N ALA A 205 0.51 29.28 -8.22
CA ALA A 205 0.39 30.70 -8.53
C ALA A 205 0.58 31.02 -10.04
N GLY A 206 0.03 30.17 -10.92
CA GLY A 206 0.14 30.30 -12.37
C GLY A 206 1.45 29.79 -12.97
N VAL A 207 2.42 29.33 -12.17
CA VAL A 207 3.71 28.79 -12.62
C VAL A 207 3.69 27.28 -12.65
N ALA A 208 4.01 26.67 -13.79
CA ALA A 208 4.14 25.23 -13.95
C ALA A 208 5.41 24.73 -13.23
N LYS A 209 5.26 23.70 -12.44
CA LYS A 209 6.34 23.04 -11.68
C LYS A 209 6.32 21.53 -11.88
N SER A 210 7.46 20.89 -11.62
CA SER A 210 7.58 19.44 -11.63
C SER A 210 8.57 18.96 -10.60
N PHE A 211 8.37 17.71 -10.15
CA PHE A 211 9.32 17.00 -9.30
C PHE A 211 9.41 15.54 -9.76
N THR A 212 10.63 15.08 -9.98
CA THR A 212 10.95 13.66 -10.22
C THR A 212 11.94 13.23 -9.16
N PRO A 213 11.62 12.22 -8.32
CA PRO A 213 12.57 11.68 -7.36
C PRO A 213 13.82 11.15 -8.06
N ALA A 214 14.97 11.29 -7.44
CA ALA A 214 16.18 10.61 -7.89
C ALA A 214 15.98 9.09 -7.78
N ALA A 215 16.50 8.34 -8.76
CA ALA A 215 16.50 6.90 -8.78
C ALA A 215 17.44 6.32 -7.71
#